data_17a24493fc4dea56130da7adfe91156b
#
_entry.id   17a24493fc4dea56130da7adfe91156b
#
_cell.length_a   1.000
_cell.length_b   1.000
_cell.length_c   1.000
_cell.angle_alpha   90.00
_cell.angle_beta   90.00
_cell.angle_gamma   90.00
#
_symmetry.space_group_name_H-M   'P 1'
#
loop_
_entity.id
_entity.type
_entity.pdbx_description
1 polymer ?
#
loop_
_entity_poly.entity_id
_entity_poly.type
_entity_poly.pdbx_seq_one_letter_code
_entity_poly.pdbx_strand_id
1 'polypeptide(L)'
;METDYDIIVAGAGIAGMIAASSASIYSKQNLKILVVDRNTQPEAGKKTINGWVCGDAVGKNSVDYMTERIGITWNKPEIEHPVKGVVAYSPDHETPVYFDGEGYILNRRLLPQKQLKDAEKVGIEFRWNVALRGVYT
;
A
#
# COMPACT_ATOMS: atom_id res chain seq x y z
N MET A 1 -7.11 26.36 16.67
CA MET A 1 -8.20 25.39 16.43
C MET A 1 -7.64 24.01 16.79
N GLU A 2 -8.28 23.32 17.70
CA GLU A 2 -7.92 21.93 17.99
C GLU A 2 -8.45 21.07 16.85
N THR A 3 -7.59 20.31 16.21
CA THR A 3 -7.97 19.41 15.13
C THR A 3 -8.14 18.00 15.70
N ASP A 4 -9.15 17.27 15.21
CA ASP A 4 -9.36 15.87 15.66
C ASP A 4 -8.23 14.95 15.23
N TYR A 5 -7.61 15.24 14.08
CA TYR A 5 -6.49 14.50 13.49
C TYR A 5 -5.45 15.43 12.92
N ASP A 6 -4.18 15.03 13.02
CA ASP A 6 -3.06 15.73 12.41
C ASP A 6 -2.93 15.39 10.91
N ILE A 7 -3.22 14.13 10.56
CA ILE A 7 -3.15 13.63 9.19
C ILE A 7 -4.38 12.79 8.89
N ILE A 8 -4.98 13.03 7.71
CA ILE A 8 -6.02 12.16 7.14
C ILE A 8 -5.51 11.60 5.82
N VAL A 9 -5.47 10.27 5.72
CA VAL A 9 -5.08 9.55 4.49
C VAL A 9 -6.34 9.01 3.82
N ALA A 10 -6.58 9.40 2.58
CA ALA A 10 -7.70 8.93 1.79
C ALA A 10 -7.31 7.73 0.94
N GLY A 11 -7.81 6.56 1.31
CA GLY A 11 -7.58 5.28 0.67
C GLY A 11 -6.67 4.35 1.48
N ALA A 12 -7.19 3.20 1.86
CA ALA A 12 -6.48 2.13 2.56
C ALA A 12 -5.86 1.10 1.60
N GLY A 13 -5.40 1.54 0.43
CA GLY A 13 -4.57 0.75 -0.47
C GLY A 13 -3.11 0.68 0.00
N ILE A 14 -2.25 -0.03 -0.74
CA ILE A 14 -0.83 -0.21 -0.39
C ILE A 14 -0.15 1.13 -0.07
N ALA A 15 -0.31 2.12 -0.95
CA ALA A 15 0.34 3.42 -0.80
C ALA A 15 -0.16 4.17 0.44
N GLY A 16 -1.48 4.21 0.66
CA GLY A 16 -2.06 4.88 1.82
C GLY A 16 -1.65 4.25 3.14
N MET A 17 -1.65 2.93 3.20
CA MET A 17 -1.21 2.18 4.39
C MET A 17 0.27 2.43 4.72
N ILE A 18 1.14 2.42 3.70
CA ILE A 18 2.57 2.70 3.88
C ILE A 18 2.77 4.17 4.30
N ALA A 19 2.07 5.11 3.66
CA ALA A 19 2.18 6.52 3.98
C ALA A 19 1.76 6.80 5.44
N ALA A 20 0.61 6.28 5.87
CA ALA A 20 0.13 6.42 7.23
C ALA A 20 1.10 5.80 8.26
N SER A 21 1.51 4.56 8.02
CA SER A 21 2.45 3.85 8.91
C SER A 21 3.80 4.57 8.99
N SER A 22 4.31 5.07 7.87
CA SER A 22 5.55 5.85 7.84
C SER A 22 5.43 7.13 8.67
N ALA A 23 4.35 7.89 8.47
CA ALA A 23 4.11 9.13 9.22
C ALA A 23 4.05 8.86 10.73
N SER A 24 3.36 7.80 11.16
CA SER A 24 3.30 7.42 12.57
C SER A 24 4.66 7.04 13.13
N ILE A 25 5.40 6.18 12.42
CA ILE A 25 6.72 5.72 12.87
C ILE A 25 7.72 6.87 12.94
N TYR A 26 7.81 7.72 11.91
CA TYR A 26 8.73 8.86 11.90
C TYR A 26 8.37 9.93 12.93
N SER A 27 7.10 10.11 13.25
CA SER A 27 6.65 10.99 14.34
C SER A 27 6.79 10.36 15.73
N LYS A 28 7.28 9.11 15.82
CA LYS A 28 7.31 8.32 17.07
C LYS A 28 5.93 8.18 17.71
N GLN A 29 4.92 8.00 16.87
CA GLN A 29 3.50 7.88 17.24
C GLN A 29 2.92 9.12 17.96
N ASN A 30 3.51 10.30 17.71
CA ASN A 30 3.04 11.57 18.30
C ASN A 30 1.94 12.24 17.48
N LEU A 31 1.60 11.71 16.30
CA LEU A 31 0.54 12.23 15.45
C LEU A 31 -0.71 11.36 15.52
N LYS A 32 -1.86 12.01 15.57
CA LYS A 32 -3.15 11.35 15.37
C LYS A 32 -3.41 11.18 13.87
N ILE A 33 -3.43 9.96 13.39
CA ILE A 33 -3.56 9.66 11.97
C ILE A 33 -4.81 8.84 11.72
N LEU A 34 -5.66 9.33 10.82
CA LEU A 34 -6.86 8.66 10.36
C LEU A 34 -6.68 8.20 8.90
N VAL A 35 -6.98 6.95 8.63
CA VAL A 35 -7.15 6.43 7.27
C VAL A 35 -8.64 6.23 7.00
N VAL A 36 -9.14 6.80 5.91
CA VAL A 36 -10.51 6.60 5.45
C VAL A 36 -10.52 5.81 4.16
N ASP A 37 -11.43 4.85 4.03
CA ASP A 37 -11.64 4.12 2.77
C ASP A 37 -13.11 3.95 2.47
N ARG A 38 -13.45 4.01 1.18
CA ARG A 38 -14.82 3.81 0.70
C ARG A 38 -15.30 2.36 0.78
N ASN A 39 -14.37 1.43 0.85
CA ASN A 39 -14.64 0.00 0.96
C ASN A 39 -14.80 -0.41 2.43
N THR A 40 -15.28 -1.62 2.61
CA THR A 40 -15.28 -2.28 3.93
C THR A 40 -13.87 -2.73 4.31
N GLN A 41 -13.62 -2.96 5.58
CA GLN A 41 -12.33 -3.46 6.05
C GLN A 41 -11.87 -4.75 5.34
N PRO A 42 -12.71 -5.78 5.13
CA PRO A 42 -12.29 -6.98 4.43
C PRO A 42 -11.92 -6.76 2.95
N GLU A 43 -12.41 -5.67 2.34
CA GLU A 43 -12.21 -5.34 0.93
C GLU A 43 -11.08 -4.34 0.70
N ALA A 44 -10.60 -3.69 1.77
CA ALA A 44 -9.56 -2.68 1.68
C ALA A 44 -8.30 -3.24 0.99
N GLY A 45 -7.82 -2.50 0.00
CA GLY A 45 -6.63 -2.86 -0.77
C GLY A 45 -6.76 -4.11 -1.65
N LYS A 46 -7.91 -4.79 -1.64
CA LYS A 46 -8.17 -5.93 -2.51
C LYS A 46 -8.68 -5.48 -3.88
N LYS A 47 -8.54 -6.38 -4.83
CA LYS A 47 -9.11 -6.22 -6.18
C LYS A 47 -10.63 -6.12 -6.08
N THR A 48 -11.22 -5.05 -6.61
CA THR A 48 -12.68 -4.87 -6.66
C THR A 48 -13.29 -5.75 -7.77
N ILE A 49 -14.62 -5.88 -7.76
CA ILE A 49 -15.36 -6.62 -8.79
C ILE A 49 -15.11 -6.07 -10.21
N ASN A 50 -14.89 -4.77 -10.33
CA ASN A 50 -14.55 -4.10 -11.58
C ASN A 50 -13.09 -4.33 -11.98
N GLY A 51 -12.32 -4.99 -11.12
CA GLY A 51 -10.91 -5.25 -11.33
C GLY A 51 -10.08 -3.97 -11.35
N TRP A 52 -8.79 -4.12 -11.22
CA TRP A 52 -7.82 -3.13 -11.67
C TRP A 52 -6.78 -3.84 -12.54
N VAL A 53 -6.19 -3.09 -13.42
CA VAL A 53 -5.06 -3.59 -14.19
C VAL A 53 -3.81 -3.34 -13.36
N CYS A 54 -3.32 -4.40 -12.69
CA CYS A 54 -2.11 -4.35 -11.89
C CYS A 54 -1.40 -5.70 -11.97
N GLY A 55 -0.11 -5.68 -12.28
CA GLY A 55 0.73 -6.87 -12.34
C GLY A 55 1.18 -7.38 -10.97
N ASP A 56 0.75 -6.72 -9.90
CA ASP A 56 1.07 -7.05 -8.51
C ASP A 56 2.60 -7.14 -8.22
N ALA A 57 3.41 -6.48 -9.06
CA ALA A 57 4.86 -6.44 -8.91
C ALA A 57 5.32 -5.22 -8.12
N VAL A 58 6.39 -5.40 -7.35
CA VAL A 58 7.08 -4.33 -6.64
C VAL A 58 8.59 -4.48 -6.79
N GLY A 59 9.30 -3.37 -6.98
CA GLY A 59 10.77 -3.38 -7.03
C GLY A 59 11.39 -3.71 -5.67
N LYS A 60 12.49 -4.45 -5.70
CA LYS A 60 13.25 -4.83 -4.49
C LYS A 60 13.63 -3.61 -3.65
N ASN A 61 14.10 -2.54 -4.29
CA ASN A 61 14.50 -1.31 -3.60
C ASN A 61 13.36 -0.70 -2.75
N SER A 62 12.11 -0.83 -3.20
CA SER A 62 10.95 -0.36 -2.42
C SER A 62 10.71 -1.21 -1.18
N VAL A 63 10.89 -2.53 -1.30
CA VAL A 63 10.76 -3.46 -0.17
C VAL A 63 11.90 -3.27 0.82
N ASP A 64 13.13 -3.12 0.34
CA ASP A 64 14.30 -2.85 1.17
C ASP A 64 14.13 -1.52 1.94
N TYR A 65 13.69 -0.45 1.25
CA TYR A 65 13.42 0.83 1.87
C TYR A 65 12.40 0.73 3.01
N MET A 66 11.27 0.03 2.77
CA MET A 66 10.27 -0.17 3.82
C MET A 66 10.83 -0.92 5.02
N THR A 67 11.63 -1.95 4.78
CA THR A 67 12.23 -2.75 5.86
C THR A 67 13.26 -1.95 6.64
N GLU A 68 14.18 -1.29 5.95
CA GLU A 68 15.32 -0.60 6.57
C GLU A 68 14.95 0.74 7.21
N ARG A 69 14.03 1.48 6.57
CA ARG A 69 13.70 2.86 6.96
C ARG A 69 12.42 2.97 7.77
N ILE A 70 11.47 2.09 7.53
CA ILE A 70 10.15 2.15 8.17
C ILE A 70 9.95 1.00 9.16
N GLY A 71 10.74 -0.08 9.06
CA GLY A 71 10.58 -1.26 9.89
C GLY A 71 9.40 -2.16 9.49
N ILE A 72 8.83 -1.93 8.30
CA ILE A 72 7.75 -2.78 7.75
C ILE A 72 8.39 -3.86 6.89
N THR A 73 8.24 -5.10 7.30
CA THR A 73 8.80 -6.27 6.60
C THR A 73 7.69 -7.05 5.92
N TRP A 74 7.90 -7.35 4.64
CA TRP A 74 7.07 -8.27 3.88
C TRP A 74 7.85 -9.54 3.56
N ASN A 75 7.25 -10.67 3.89
CA ASN A 75 7.81 -12.00 3.68
C ASN A 75 6.77 -12.89 3.02
N LYS A 76 7.09 -14.17 2.83
CA LYS A 76 6.06 -15.15 2.52
C LYS A 76 5.06 -15.27 3.70
N PRO A 77 3.76 -15.35 3.44
CA PRO A 77 3.13 -15.51 2.11
C PRO A 77 2.74 -14.20 1.41
N GLU A 78 3.05 -13.02 1.94
CA GLU A 78 2.69 -11.73 1.33
C GLU A 78 3.50 -11.44 0.06
N ILE A 79 4.73 -11.94 0.01
CA ILE A 79 5.59 -11.98 -1.18
C ILE A 79 5.59 -13.41 -1.73
N GLU A 80 5.16 -13.60 -2.98
CA GLU A 80 5.05 -14.93 -3.58
C GLU A 80 6.32 -15.34 -4.30
N HIS A 81 6.75 -14.55 -5.30
CA HIS A 81 7.84 -14.90 -6.18
C HIS A 81 8.82 -13.74 -6.38
N PRO A 82 10.15 -14.02 -6.37
CA PRO A 82 11.12 -13.05 -6.85
C PRO A 82 11.05 -12.94 -8.38
N VAL A 83 11.27 -11.73 -8.90
CA VAL A 83 11.38 -11.47 -10.33
C VAL A 83 12.70 -10.78 -10.62
N LYS A 84 13.26 -11.02 -11.83
CA LYS A 84 14.56 -10.46 -12.26
C LYS A 84 14.42 -9.39 -13.33
N GLY A 85 13.21 -9.06 -13.71
CA GLY A 85 12.96 -8.04 -14.72
C GLY A 85 11.51 -8.07 -15.22
N VAL A 86 11.26 -7.19 -16.16
CA VAL A 86 9.95 -7.05 -16.83
C VAL A 86 10.18 -7.01 -18.34
N VAL A 87 9.31 -7.67 -19.07
CA VAL A 87 9.24 -7.52 -20.53
C VAL A 87 7.95 -6.77 -20.86
N ALA A 88 8.08 -5.63 -21.50
CA ALA A 88 6.96 -4.89 -22.05
C ALA A 88 6.90 -5.12 -23.57
N TYR A 89 5.70 -5.33 -24.08
CA TYR A 89 5.47 -5.45 -25.53
C TYR A 89 4.75 -4.22 -26.05
N SER A 90 5.02 -3.87 -27.31
CA SER A 90 4.21 -2.90 -28.05
C SER A 90 2.76 -3.36 -28.13
N PRO A 91 1.79 -2.47 -28.42
CA PRO A 91 0.36 -2.84 -28.51
C PRO A 91 0.06 -3.93 -29.55
N ASP A 92 0.85 -4.04 -30.61
CA ASP A 92 0.77 -5.09 -31.62
C ASP A 92 1.50 -6.40 -31.23
N HIS A 93 2.15 -6.42 -30.05
CA HIS A 93 2.96 -7.51 -29.52
C HIS A 93 4.21 -7.88 -30.35
N GLU A 94 4.64 -7.05 -31.31
CA GLU A 94 5.76 -7.36 -32.18
C GLU A 94 7.11 -6.91 -31.62
N THR A 95 7.12 -5.85 -30.79
CA THR A 95 8.37 -5.28 -30.25
C THR A 95 8.47 -5.47 -28.75
N PRO A 96 9.33 -6.37 -28.26
CA PRO A 96 9.62 -6.51 -26.83
C PRO A 96 10.66 -5.49 -26.37
N VAL A 97 10.44 -4.91 -25.19
CA VAL A 97 11.43 -4.12 -24.46
C VAL A 97 11.70 -4.79 -23.12
N TYR A 98 12.97 -5.05 -22.85
CA TYR A 98 13.43 -5.75 -21.65
C TYR A 98 13.93 -4.74 -20.62
N PHE A 99 13.45 -4.87 -19.40
CA PHE A 99 13.92 -4.10 -18.25
C PHE A 99 14.47 -5.07 -17.21
N ASP A 100 15.77 -5.05 -17.01
CA ASP A 100 16.40 -5.82 -15.95
C ASP A 100 16.19 -5.13 -14.60
N GLY A 101 15.95 -5.95 -13.56
CA GLY A 101 15.75 -5.44 -12.21
C GLY A 101 15.26 -6.54 -11.28
N GLU A 102 15.51 -6.35 -10.00
CA GLU A 102 15.02 -7.26 -8.97
C GLU A 102 13.73 -6.76 -8.36
N GLY A 103 12.82 -7.68 -8.09
CA GLY A 103 11.56 -7.36 -7.46
C GLY A 103 10.82 -8.61 -7.00
N TYR A 104 9.56 -8.40 -6.68
CA TYR A 104 8.69 -9.46 -6.15
C TYR A 104 7.28 -9.34 -6.69
N ILE A 105 6.60 -10.48 -6.81
CA ILE A 105 5.16 -10.54 -7.01
C ILE A 105 4.48 -10.60 -5.64
N LEU A 106 3.49 -9.75 -5.45
CA LEU A 106 2.77 -9.59 -4.20
C LEU A 106 1.51 -10.46 -4.15
N ASN A 107 1.27 -11.09 -3.01
CA ASN A 107 -0.01 -11.73 -2.72
C ASN A 107 -1.04 -10.68 -2.28
N ARG A 108 -1.81 -10.15 -3.22
CA ARG A 108 -2.81 -9.10 -2.98
C ARG A 108 -4.05 -9.57 -2.22
N ARG A 109 -4.15 -10.86 -1.91
CA ARG A 109 -5.20 -11.39 -1.02
C ARG A 109 -4.80 -11.29 0.45
N LEU A 110 -3.51 -11.47 0.75
CA LEU A 110 -2.99 -11.51 2.12
C LEU A 110 -2.35 -10.19 2.55
N LEU A 111 -1.61 -9.55 1.65
CA LEU A 111 -0.87 -8.32 1.95
C LEU A 111 -1.73 -7.20 2.55
N PRO A 112 -2.94 -6.90 2.06
CA PRO A 112 -3.75 -5.82 2.63
C PRO A 112 -4.08 -6.05 4.11
N GLN A 113 -4.36 -7.28 4.49
CA GLN A 113 -4.68 -7.63 5.88
C GLN A 113 -3.46 -7.56 6.79
N LYS A 114 -2.28 -7.89 6.27
CA LYS A 114 -1.03 -7.68 6.99
C LYS A 114 -0.76 -6.20 7.19
N GLN A 115 -0.87 -5.41 6.14
CA GLN A 115 -0.67 -3.96 6.21
C GLN A 115 -1.62 -3.28 7.21
N LEU A 116 -2.88 -3.71 7.24
CA LEU A 116 -3.85 -3.23 8.22
C LEU A 116 -3.38 -3.50 9.65
N LYS A 117 -3.00 -4.75 9.94
CA LYS A 117 -2.49 -5.12 11.27
C LYS A 117 -1.23 -4.36 11.65
N ASP A 118 -0.33 -4.13 10.70
CA ASP A 118 0.90 -3.37 10.97
C ASP A 118 0.59 -1.90 11.24
N ALA A 119 -0.36 -1.31 10.51
CA ALA A 119 -0.80 0.06 10.73
C ALA A 119 -1.52 0.24 12.10
N GLU A 120 -2.37 -0.70 12.48
CA GLU A 120 -3.03 -0.70 13.80
C GLU A 120 -2.02 -0.73 14.94
N LYS A 121 -0.94 -1.52 14.82
CA LYS A 121 0.13 -1.60 15.84
C LYS A 121 0.85 -0.28 16.08
N VAL A 122 0.89 0.59 15.07
CA VAL A 122 1.52 1.91 15.17
C VAL A 122 0.51 3.04 15.40
N GLY A 123 -0.70 2.69 15.85
CA GLY A 123 -1.71 3.63 16.33
C GLY A 123 -2.52 4.33 15.23
N ILE A 124 -2.59 3.76 14.03
CA ILE A 124 -3.43 4.30 12.96
C ILE A 124 -4.90 3.97 13.24
N GLU A 125 -5.76 4.99 13.16
CA GLU A 125 -7.21 4.84 13.22
C GLU A 125 -7.79 4.66 11.81
N PHE A 126 -8.90 3.91 11.72
CA PHE A 126 -9.56 3.62 10.45
C PHE A 126 -11.05 3.96 10.49
N ARG A 127 -11.55 4.53 9.38
CA ARG A 127 -12.99 4.65 9.11
C ARG A 127 -13.30 4.04 7.75
N TRP A 128 -14.12 3.03 7.77
CA TRP A 128 -14.56 2.26 6.61
C TRP A 128 -15.88 2.76 6.06
N ASN A 129 -16.18 2.48 4.80
CA ASN A 129 -17.38 2.96 4.10
C ASN A 129 -17.47 4.49 4.05
N VAL A 130 -16.35 5.17 4.03
CA VAL A 130 -16.22 6.63 3.99
C VAL A 130 -15.54 7.05 2.70
N ALA A 131 -16.26 7.77 1.85
CA ALA A 131 -15.72 8.33 0.62
C ALA A 131 -15.35 9.81 0.80
N LEU A 132 -14.09 10.16 0.57
CA LEU A 132 -13.69 11.56 0.50
C LEU A 132 -14.23 12.17 -0.80
N ARG A 133 -15.02 13.24 -0.71
CA ARG A 133 -15.60 13.95 -1.86
C ARG A 133 -14.99 15.31 -2.12
N GLY A 134 -14.34 15.89 -1.14
CA GLY A 134 -13.71 17.19 -1.26
C GLY A 134 -13.02 17.62 0.03
N VAL A 135 -12.16 18.62 -0.11
CA VAL A 135 -11.51 19.31 1.01
C VAL A 135 -11.91 20.78 0.88
N TYR A 136 -12.42 21.34 1.98
CA TYR A 136 -12.85 22.73 2.05
C TYR A 136 -12.01 23.44 3.10
N THR A 137 -11.56 24.64 2.80
CA THR A 137 -10.78 25.52 3.69
C THR A 137 -11.61 26.74 4.06
#